data_80f08d1b5a97d00143806701dfeb7c3f
#
_entry.id   80f08d1b5a97d00143806701dfeb7c3f
#
_cell.length_a   1.000
_cell.length_b   1.000
_cell.length_c   1.000
_cell.angle_alpha   90.00
_cell.angle_beta   90.00
_cell.angle_gamma   90.00
#
_symmetry.space_group_name_H-M   'P 1'
#
loop_
_entity.id
_entity.type
_entity.pdbx_description
1 polymer ?
#
loop_
_entity_poly.entity_id
_entity_poly.type
_entity_poly.pdbx_seq_one_letter_code
_entity_poly.pdbx_strand_id
1 'polypeptide(L)'
;MTQAEHRHDRLAVRLSIIISRLVAGETLDIRKLAAEFDVSVRTLRRDFRERLMYLDLEYRQGQCRLLSGSRQRELAVITFARQSGVESLFPGLDGHLVSSLLGGPGESPCLIWPGASAQTVSDSGVFIRLVNAVQECRKVTLHGNGCNHTDISPYRLVLHAGSWYLTGAHQTRIIALPLTDIRCVTLHPDTFTPDATVRDILSRPNFLQALPHFRFIGEVLSGLCPEPHQPATEG
;
A
#
# COMPACT_ATOMS: atom_id res chain seq x y z
N MET A 1 -9.52 32.17 -43.57
CA MET A 1 -9.78 30.90 -42.80
C MET A 1 -10.52 29.96 -43.72
N THR A 2 -9.93 28.84 -44.04
CA THR A 2 -10.48 27.87 -45.00
C THR A 2 -11.49 26.94 -44.31
N GLN A 3 -12.42 26.39 -45.08
CA GLN A 3 -13.44 25.45 -44.57
C GLN A 3 -12.82 24.18 -43.91
N ALA A 4 -11.56 23.90 -44.23
CA ALA A 4 -10.75 22.83 -43.60
C ALA A 4 -10.32 23.18 -42.18
N GLU A 5 -9.94 24.42 -41.87
CA GLU A 5 -9.56 24.90 -40.53
C GLU A 5 -10.74 24.80 -39.55
N HIS A 6 -11.93 25.21 -39.97
CA HIS A 6 -13.14 25.07 -39.15
C HIS A 6 -13.51 23.60 -38.83
N ARG A 7 -13.19 22.66 -39.73
CA ARG A 7 -13.41 21.24 -39.48
C ARG A 7 -12.42 20.66 -38.45
N HIS A 8 -11.16 21.09 -38.51
CA HIS A 8 -10.14 20.66 -37.56
C HIS A 8 -10.43 21.21 -36.14
N ASP A 9 -10.82 22.46 -36.03
CA ASP A 9 -11.19 23.07 -34.75
C ASP A 9 -12.37 22.36 -34.10
N ARG A 10 -13.43 22.07 -34.82
CA ARG A 10 -14.59 21.32 -34.32
C ARG A 10 -14.22 19.89 -33.88
N LEU A 11 -13.30 19.25 -34.60
CA LEU A 11 -12.80 17.93 -34.21
C LEU A 11 -11.99 17.99 -32.95
N ALA A 12 -11.06 18.94 -32.81
CA ALA A 12 -10.21 19.10 -31.65
C ALA A 12 -11.04 19.39 -30.37
N VAL A 13 -12.01 20.31 -30.49
CA VAL A 13 -12.92 20.62 -29.37
C VAL A 13 -13.73 19.39 -28.97
N ARG A 14 -14.30 18.66 -29.94
CA ARG A 14 -15.06 17.44 -29.64
C ARG A 14 -14.22 16.39 -28.94
N LEU A 15 -13.01 16.09 -29.42
CA LEU A 15 -12.12 15.13 -28.81
C LEU A 15 -11.70 15.56 -27.38
N SER A 16 -11.40 16.85 -27.19
CA SER A 16 -11.06 17.39 -25.87
C SER A 16 -12.19 17.20 -24.85
N ILE A 17 -13.44 17.49 -25.24
CA ILE A 17 -14.61 17.30 -24.37
C ILE A 17 -14.81 15.82 -24.04
N ILE A 18 -14.71 14.93 -25.04
CA ILE A 18 -14.84 13.48 -24.84
C ILE A 18 -13.77 12.98 -23.86
N ILE A 19 -12.50 13.35 -24.07
CA ILE A 19 -11.39 12.97 -23.20
C ILE A 19 -11.62 13.48 -21.78
N SER A 20 -11.99 14.74 -21.61
CA SER A 20 -12.24 15.35 -20.30
C SER A 20 -13.32 14.61 -19.51
N ARG A 21 -14.43 14.27 -20.17
CA ARG A 21 -15.53 13.51 -19.55
C ARG A 21 -15.10 12.09 -19.20
N LEU A 22 -14.37 11.40 -20.08
CA LEU A 22 -13.85 10.06 -19.81
C LEU A 22 -12.86 10.07 -18.63
N VAL A 23 -11.98 11.06 -18.57
CA VAL A 23 -11.02 11.23 -17.44
C VAL A 23 -11.75 11.57 -16.14
N ALA A 24 -12.85 12.32 -16.20
CA ALA A 24 -13.73 12.58 -15.06
C ALA A 24 -14.50 11.33 -14.58
N GLY A 25 -14.37 10.19 -15.29
CA GLY A 25 -15.02 8.93 -14.93
C GLY A 25 -16.44 8.78 -15.47
N GLU A 26 -16.87 9.64 -16.40
CA GLU A 26 -18.20 9.53 -16.98
C GLU A 26 -18.32 8.32 -17.92
N THR A 27 -19.49 7.70 -17.91
CA THR A 27 -19.87 6.70 -18.91
C THR A 27 -20.63 7.39 -20.03
N LEU A 28 -20.06 7.37 -21.24
CA LEU A 28 -20.56 8.11 -22.39
C LEU A 28 -21.40 7.23 -23.31
N ASP A 29 -22.62 7.65 -23.63
CA ASP A 29 -23.48 7.01 -24.63
C ASP A 29 -23.14 7.55 -26.02
N ILE A 30 -22.72 6.67 -26.94
CA ILE A 30 -22.28 7.06 -28.27
C ILE A 30 -23.40 7.72 -29.09
N ARG A 31 -24.67 7.32 -28.88
CA ARG A 31 -25.79 7.92 -29.62
C ARG A 31 -26.11 9.32 -29.10
N LYS A 32 -26.07 9.51 -27.76
CA LYS A 32 -26.28 10.82 -27.15
C LYS A 32 -25.16 11.81 -27.55
N LEU A 33 -23.91 11.35 -27.55
CA LEU A 33 -22.79 12.16 -28.03
C LEU A 33 -22.88 12.53 -29.50
N ALA A 34 -23.38 11.61 -30.34
CA ALA A 34 -23.58 11.90 -31.78
C ALA A 34 -24.57 13.04 -31.98
N ALA A 35 -25.67 13.03 -31.23
CA ALA A 35 -26.66 14.11 -31.22
C ALA A 35 -26.09 15.42 -30.65
N GLU A 36 -25.34 15.36 -29.55
CA GLU A 36 -24.74 16.53 -28.88
C GLU A 36 -23.74 17.27 -29.78
N PHE A 37 -22.91 16.51 -30.50
CA PHE A 37 -21.89 17.10 -31.40
C PHE A 37 -22.36 17.27 -32.84
N ASP A 38 -23.62 17.00 -33.12
CA ASP A 38 -24.20 17.06 -34.48
C ASP A 38 -23.35 16.29 -35.53
N VAL A 39 -23.03 15.04 -35.19
CA VAL A 39 -22.28 14.14 -36.08
C VAL A 39 -22.92 12.76 -36.15
N SER A 40 -22.61 12.01 -37.20
CA SER A 40 -23.11 10.64 -37.30
C SER A 40 -22.47 9.72 -36.26
N VAL A 41 -23.21 8.70 -35.79
CA VAL A 41 -22.69 7.62 -34.91
C VAL A 41 -21.47 6.94 -35.57
N ARG A 42 -21.44 6.83 -36.92
CA ARG A 42 -20.30 6.29 -37.67
C ARG A 42 -19.06 7.17 -37.51
N THR A 43 -19.23 8.50 -37.55
CA THR A 43 -18.14 9.46 -37.33
C THR A 43 -17.56 9.33 -35.93
N LEU A 44 -18.41 9.27 -34.90
CA LEU A 44 -17.94 9.05 -33.51
C LEU A 44 -17.24 7.72 -33.33
N ARG A 45 -17.79 6.62 -33.83
CA ARG A 45 -17.12 5.31 -33.76
C ARG A 45 -15.75 5.32 -34.43
N ARG A 46 -15.58 6.07 -35.50
CA ARG A 46 -14.27 6.26 -36.13
C ARG A 46 -13.35 7.10 -35.25
N ASP A 47 -13.83 8.18 -34.65
CA ASP A 47 -13.04 9.01 -33.73
C ASP A 47 -12.54 8.18 -32.53
N PHE A 48 -13.38 7.37 -31.93
CA PHE A 48 -13.00 6.48 -30.85
C PHE A 48 -11.99 5.41 -31.28
N ARG A 49 -12.19 4.80 -32.47
CA ARG A 49 -11.33 3.70 -32.93
C ARG A 49 -9.97 4.20 -33.46
N GLU A 50 -9.92 5.33 -34.14
CA GLU A 50 -8.72 5.80 -34.83
C GLU A 50 -7.97 6.90 -34.06
N ARG A 51 -8.67 7.74 -33.31
CA ARG A 51 -8.09 8.90 -32.62
C ARG A 51 -7.95 8.76 -31.12
N LEU A 52 -8.81 7.97 -30.50
CA LEU A 52 -8.77 7.68 -29.08
C LEU A 52 -8.31 6.23 -28.79
N MET A 53 -7.68 5.58 -29.79
CA MET A 53 -7.18 4.19 -29.67
C MET A 53 -6.11 4.01 -28.60
N TYR A 54 -5.46 5.09 -28.18
CA TYR A 54 -4.48 5.08 -27.09
C TYR A 54 -5.10 5.08 -25.69
N LEU A 55 -6.42 5.31 -25.60
CA LEU A 55 -7.16 5.21 -24.35
C LEU A 55 -7.71 3.79 -24.19
N ASP A 56 -7.47 3.20 -23.01
CA ASP A 56 -8.09 1.93 -22.64
C ASP A 56 -9.60 2.14 -22.40
N LEU A 57 -10.42 1.84 -23.39
CA LEU A 57 -11.86 2.08 -23.38
C LEU A 57 -12.63 0.77 -23.31
N GLU A 58 -13.58 0.69 -22.40
CA GLU A 58 -14.56 -0.38 -22.35
C GLU A 58 -15.85 0.03 -23.06
N TYR A 59 -16.35 -0.88 -23.89
CA TYR A 59 -17.61 -0.71 -24.61
C TYR A 59 -18.63 -1.75 -24.15
N ARG A 60 -19.74 -1.30 -23.56
CA ARG A 60 -20.87 -2.15 -23.20
C ARG A 60 -22.18 -1.51 -23.66
N GLN A 61 -23.00 -2.23 -24.41
CA GLN A 61 -24.36 -1.82 -24.83
C GLN A 61 -24.44 -0.41 -25.44
N GLY A 62 -23.44 0.02 -26.21
CA GLY A 62 -23.41 1.36 -26.83
C GLY A 62 -22.90 2.48 -25.92
N GLN A 63 -22.50 2.14 -24.71
CA GLN A 63 -21.81 3.05 -23.79
C GLN A 63 -20.31 2.82 -23.81
N CYS A 64 -19.56 3.87 -23.53
CA CYS A 64 -18.11 3.87 -23.48
C CYS A 64 -17.63 4.52 -22.19
N ARG A 65 -16.66 3.89 -21.50
CA ARG A 65 -15.98 4.46 -20.33
C ARG A 65 -14.48 4.19 -20.39
N LEU A 66 -13.72 5.01 -19.70
CA LEU A 66 -12.28 4.82 -19.56
C LEU A 66 -11.99 3.69 -18.56
N LEU A 67 -11.23 2.68 -18.98
CA LEU A 67 -10.82 1.53 -18.14
C LEU A 67 -9.69 1.87 -17.18
N SER A 68 -8.94 2.93 -17.42
CA SER A 68 -7.73 3.26 -16.67
C SER A 68 -7.93 3.31 -15.14
N GLY A 69 -9.11 3.68 -14.67
CA GLY A 69 -9.41 3.66 -13.23
C GLY A 69 -9.53 2.25 -12.62
N SER A 70 -10.09 1.26 -13.34
CA SER A 70 -10.25 -0.11 -12.83
C SER A 70 -8.92 -0.88 -12.90
N ARG A 71 -8.24 -0.83 -14.01
CA ARG A 71 -6.96 -1.54 -14.21
C ARG A 71 -5.86 -1.02 -13.28
N GLN A 72 -5.81 0.30 -13.05
CA GLN A 72 -4.87 0.89 -12.11
C GLN A 72 -5.19 0.49 -10.66
N ARG A 73 -6.48 0.40 -10.30
CA ARG A 73 -6.91 -0.13 -9.00
C ARG A 73 -6.56 -1.61 -8.85
N GLU A 74 -6.83 -2.43 -9.86
CA GLU A 74 -6.48 -3.85 -9.86
C GLU A 74 -4.97 -4.04 -9.65
N LEU A 75 -4.12 -3.33 -10.39
CA LEU A 75 -2.68 -3.36 -10.23
C LEU A 75 -2.24 -2.88 -8.85
N ALA A 76 -2.86 -1.83 -8.32
CA ALA A 76 -2.57 -1.33 -6.97
C ALA A 76 -2.93 -2.37 -5.89
N VAL A 77 -4.08 -3.03 -6.02
CA VAL A 77 -4.52 -4.10 -5.09
C VAL A 77 -3.58 -5.31 -5.16
N ILE A 78 -3.22 -5.77 -6.37
CA ILE A 78 -2.27 -6.88 -6.54
C ILE A 78 -0.91 -6.52 -5.95
N THR A 79 -0.41 -5.32 -6.21
CA THR A 79 0.86 -4.84 -5.67
C THR A 79 0.83 -4.79 -4.14
N PHE A 80 -0.24 -4.23 -3.56
CA PHE A 80 -0.43 -4.23 -2.11
C PHE A 80 -0.47 -5.64 -1.54
N ALA A 81 -1.25 -6.55 -2.16
CA ALA A 81 -1.37 -7.94 -1.69
C ALA A 81 -0.04 -8.68 -1.69
N ARG A 82 0.80 -8.47 -2.72
CA ARG A 82 2.16 -9.03 -2.81
C ARG A 82 3.07 -8.46 -1.73
N GLN A 83 3.10 -7.15 -1.58
CA GLN A 83 3.98 -6.48 -0.62
C GLN A 83 3.59 -6.79 0.83
N SER A 84 2.30 -6.97 1.11
CA SER A 84 1.78 -7.28 2.45
C SER A 84 1.75 -8.78 2.78
N GLY A 85 2.00 -9.65 1.79
CA GLY A 85 1.93 -11.11 1.97
C GLY A 85 0.51 -11.67 1.90
N VAL A 86 -0.52 -10.83 1.71
CA VAL A 86 -1.93 -11.26 1.60
C VAL A 86 -2.15 -12.13 0.36
N GLU A 87 -1.34 -11.97 -0.71
CA GLU A 87 -1.43 -12.78 -1.93
C GLU A 87 -1.39 -14.28 -1.63
N SER A 88 -0.57 -14.71 -0.66
CA SER A 88 -0.44 -16.12 -0.28
C SER A 88 -1.69 -16.75 0.32
N LEU A 89 -2.65 -15.95 0.75
CA LEU A 89 -3.95 -16.41 1.28
C LEU A 89 -4.94 -16.79 0.17
N PHE A 90 -4.65 -16.43 -1.09
CA PHE A 90 -5.49 -16.74 -2.23
C PHE A 90 -4.85 -17.82 -3.10
N PRO A 91 -5.62 -18.74 -3.68
CA PRO A 91 -5.10 -19.81 -4.55
C PRO A 91 -4.50 -19.29 -5.87
N GLY A 92 -4.71 -18.03 -6.20
CA GLY A 92 -4.14 -17.31 -7.33
C GLY A 92 -4.75 -15.92 -7.39
N LEU A 93 -3.96 -14.90 -7.05
CA LEU A 93 -4.42 -13.50 -7.09
C LEU A 93 -3.95 -12.87 -8.40
N ASP A 94 -4.82 -12.91 -9.40
CA ASP A 94 -4.63 -12.24 -10.69
C ASP A 94 -5.61 -11.08 -10.90
N GLY A 95 -5.46 -10.35 -12.02
CA GLY A 95 -6.34 -9.23 -12.35
C GLY A 95 -7.80 -9.64 -12.53
N HIS A 96 -8.08 -10.87 -12.97
CA HIS A 96 -9.43 -11.36 -13.17
C HIS A 96 -10.13 -11.59 -11.82
N LEU A 97 -9.45 -12.25 -10.87
CA LEU A 97 -9.97 -12.46 -9.52
C LEU A 97 -10.19 -11.12 -8.81
N VAL A 98 -9.20 -10.22 -8.86
CA VAL A 98 -9.32 -8.87 -8.26
C VAL A 98 -10.48 -8.09 -8.86
N SER A 99 -10.65 -8.13 -10.19
CA SER A 99 -11.79 -7.50 -10.85
C SER A 99 -13.12 -8.06 -10.38
N SER A 100 -13.21 -9.39 -10.19
CA SER A 100 -14.41 -10.06 -9.69
C SER A 100 -14.71 -9.68 -8.23
N LEU A 101 -13.69 -9.53 -7.40
CA LEU A 101 -13.83 -9.10 -5.99
C LEU A 101 -14.24 -7.64 -5.83
N LEU A 102 -13.76 -6.76 -6.74
CA LEU A 102 -14.02 -5.32 -6.71
C LEU A 102 -15.29 -4.90 -7.47
N GLY A 103 -15.79 -5.74 -8.38
CA GLY A 103 -16.81 -5.36 -9.36
C GLY A 103 -18.25 -5.65 -8.98
N GLY A 104 -18.52 -6.30 -7.86
CA GLY A 104 -19.88 -6.67 -7.46
C GLY A 104 -20.61 -5.57 -6.66
N PRO A 105 -21.90 -5.31 -6.94
CA PRO A 105 -22.74 -4.55 -6.02
C PRO A 105 -23.14 -5.49 -4.87
N GLY A 106 -22.58 -5.28 -3.70
CA GLY A 106 -22.90 -6.08 -2.52
C GLY A 106 -21.69 -6.41 -1.66
N GLU A 107 -21.86 -7.35 -0.74
CA GLU A 107 -20.78 -7.83 0.12
C GLU A 107 -19.72 -8.59 -0.68
N SER A 108 -18.47 -8.50 -0.26
CA SER A 108 -17.38 -9.23 -0.90
C SER A 108 -17.62 -10.73 -0.82
N PRO A 109 -17.47 -11.49 -1.93
CA PRO A 109 -17.61 -12.94 -1.92
C PRO A 109 -16.53 -13.66 -1.09
N CYS A 110 -15.48 -12.96 -0.68
CA CYS A 110 -14.42 -13.49 0.16
C CYS A 110 -14.27 -12.67 1.43
N LEU A 111 -14.27 -13.35 2.58
CA LEU A 111 -14.00 -12.77 3.88
C LEU A 111 -12.75 -13.40 4.48
N ILE A 112 -11.75 -12.59 4.79
CA ILE A 112 -10.59 -13.03 5.56
C ILE A 112 -10.91 -12.77 7.04
N TRP A 113 -11.12 -13.84 7.79
CA TRP A 113 -11.40 -13.75 9.22
C TRP A 113 -10.09 -13.80 10.02
N PRO A 114 -9.71 -12.72 10.72
CA PRO A 114 -8.42 -12.66 11.43
C PRO A 114 -8.36 -13.56 12.69
N GLY A 115 -9.46 -14.24 13.01
CA GLY A 115 -9.58 -15.05 14.24
C GLY A 115 -9.93 -14.21 15.47
N ALA A 116 -10.35 -14.89 16.54
CA ALA A 116 -10.77 -14.25 17.79
C ALA A 116 -9.63 -13.57 18.58
N SER A 117 -8.37 -13.82 18.21
CA SER A 117 -7.18 -13.31 18.90
C SER A 117 -6.59 -12.05 18.26
N ALA A 118 -7.19 -11.51 17.21
CA ALA A 118 -6.69 -10.28 16.61
C ALA A 118 -6.87 -9.12 17.59
N GLN A 119 -5.78 -8.75 18.27
CA GLN A 119 -5.75 -7.55 19.08
C GLN A 119 -5.74 -6.34 18.14
N THR A 120 -6.82 -5.60 18.16
CA THR A 120 -6.88 -4.30 17.47
C THR A 120 -5.81 -3.39 18.02
N VAL A 121 -5.00 -2.80 17.14
CA VAL A 121 -4.06 -1.73 17.53
C VAL A 121 -4.91 -0.63 18.16
N SER A 122 -4.70 -0.37 19.44
CA SER A 122 -5.55 0.54 20.23
C SER A 122 -5.40 2.00 19.77
N ASP A 123 -4.29 2.35 19.13
CA ASP A 123 -3.99 3.71 18.66
C ASP A 123 -3.56 3.71 17.18
N SER A 124 -4.50 4.11 16.33
CA SER A 124 -4.22 4.31 14.90
C SER A 124 -3.15 5.38 14.63
N GLY A 125 -2.98 6.35 15.52
CA GLY A 125 -1.97 7.39 15.41
C GLY A 125 -0.55 6.85 15.58
N VAL A 126 -0.33 5.94 16.53
CA VAL A 126 0.95 5.22 16.70
C VAL A 126 1.28 4.40 15.45
N PHE A 127 0.29 3.65 14.95
CA PHE A 127 0.47 2.82 13.77
C PHE A 127 0.87 3.63 12.52
N ILE A 128 0.15 4.71 12.22
CA ILE A 128 0.43 5.57 11.06
C ILE A 128 1.81 6.22 11.17
N ARG A 129 2.19 6.72 12.36
CA ARG A 129 3.53 7.31 12.56
C ARG A 129 4.64 6.30 12.33
N LEU A 130 4.46 5.05 12.76
CA LEU A 130 5.44 3.99 12.50
C LEU A 130 5.50 3.61 11.03
N VAL A 131 4.37 3.54 10.31
CA VAL A 131 4.35 3.33 8.86
C VAL A 131 5.15 4.42 8.15
N ASN A 132 4.93 5.69 8.49
CA ASN A 132 5.65 6.81 7.90
C ASN A 132 7.16 6.74 8.23
N ALA A 133 7.51 6.43 9.48
CA ALA A 133 8.92 6.28 9.89
C ALA A 133 9.65 5.18 9.09
N VAL A 134 8.98 4.04 8.87
CA VAL A 134 9.53 2.94 8.05
C VAL A 134 9.69 3.37 6.59
N GLN A 135 8.69 4.02 6.01
CA GLN A 135 8.74 4.47 4.61
C GLN A 135 9.82 5.53 4.37
N GLU A 136 9.97 6.47 5.30
CA GLU A 136 10.94 7.56 5.22
C GLU A 136 12.33 7.18 5.77
N CYS A 137 12.50 5.94 6.25
CA CYS A 137 13.73 5.48 6.93
C CYS A 137 14.15 6.42 8.06
N ARG A 138 13.19 6.93 8.85
CA ARG A 138 13.44 7.84 9.97
C ARG A 138 13.61 7.08 11.27
N LYS A 139 14.55 7.53 12.08
CA LYS A 139 14.72 7.04 13.44
C LYS A 139 13.58 7.50 14.33
N VAL A 140 13.26 6.70 15.35
CA VAL A 140 12.18 6.97 16.29
C VAL A 140 12.61 6.79 17.73
N THR A 141 11.97 7.55 18.64
CA THR A 141 11.93 7.27 20.07
C THR A 141 10.56 6.70 20.41
N LEU A 142 10.56 5.59 21.14
CA LEU A 142 9.36 4.89 21.57
C LEU A 142 9.20 5.02 23.09
N HIS A 143 8.00 5.40 23.51
CA HIS A 143 7.60 5.44 24.91
C HIS A 143 6.45 4.48 25.15
N GLY A 144 6.53 3.65 26.16
CA GLY A 144 5.49 2.66 26.46
C GLY A 144 5.58 2.06 27.84
N ASN A 145 4.85 0.99 28.05
CA ASN A 145 4.80 0.29 29.35
C ASN A 145 6.17 -0.34 29.68
N GLY A 146 6.96 0.36 30.51
CA GLY A 146 8.27 -0.12 30.98
C GLY A 146 9.39 -0.08 29.93
N CYS A 147 9.15 0.53 28.77
CA CYS A 147 10.12 0.62 27.68
C CYS A 147 10.24 2.05 27.17
N ASN A 148 11.41 2.65 27.39
CA ASN A 148 11.82 3.86 26.70
C ASN A 148 13.00 3.50 25.79
N HIS A 149 12.73 3.44 24.51
CA HIS A 149 13.76 3.16 23.51
C HIS A 149 14.01 4.40 22.68
N THR A 150 15.22 4.92 22.73
CA THR A 150 15.67 6.04 21.90
C THR A 150 16.47 5.52 20.71
N ASP A 151 16.52 6.29 19.63
CA ASP A 151 17.38 6.04 18.47
C ASP A 151 17.14 4.69 17.77
N ILE A 152 15.88 4.28 17.67
CA ILE A 152 15.50 3.05 16.97
C ILE A 152 15.40 3.31 15.46
N SER A 153 15.97 2.42 14.69
CA SER A 153 15.78 2.32 13.23
C SER A 153 14.66 1.33 12.92
N PRO A 154 13.45 1.80 12.58
CA PRO A 154 12.31 0.93 12.31
C PRO A 154 12.42 0.35 10.89
N TYR A 155 12.27 -0.96 10.72
CA TYR A 155 12.38 -1.61 9.43
C TYR A 155 11.04 -2.08 8.88
N ARG A 156 10.17 -2.63 9.73
CA ARG A 156 8.90 -3.20 9.28
C ARG A 156 7.89 -3.35 10.43
N LEU A 157 6.61 -3.23 10.08
CA LEU A 157 5.50 -3.69 10.91
C LEU A 157 5.07 -5.08 10.45
N VAL A 158 4.97 -6.02 11.37
CA VAL A 158 4.62 -7.42 11.09
C VAL A 158 3.39 -7.80 11.89
N LEU A 159 2.36 -8.29 11.21
CA LEU A 159 1.22 -8.95 11.86
C LEU A 159 1.53 -10.44 11.99
N HIS A 160 1.64 -10.93 13.21
CA HIS A 160 1.85 -12.34 13.50
C HIS A 160 0.97 -12.80 14.66
N ALA A 161 0.29 -13.94 14.49
CA ALA A 161 -0.61 -14.53 15.50
C ALA A 161 -1.63 -13.51 16.06
N GLY A 162 -2.17 -12.63 15.22
CA GLY A 162 -3.16 -11.62 15.62
C GLY A 162 -2.61 -10.39 16.32
N SER A 163 -1.30 -10.28 16.50
CA SER A 163 -0.63 -9.14 17.14
C SER A 163 0.32 -8.43 16.19
N TRP A 164 0.34 -7.10 16.24
CA TRP A 164 1.28 -6.30 15.49
C TRP A 164 2.60 -6.11 16.26
N TYR A 165 3.70 -6.24 15.55
CA TYR A 165 5.05 -6.04 16.04
C TYR A 165 5.77 -5.00 15.21
N LEU A 166 6.50 -4.10 15.86
CA LEU A 166 7.53 -3.29 15.24
C LEU A 166 8.83 -4.08 15.26
N THR A 167 9.41 -4.31 14.09
CA THR A 167 10.74 -4.91 13.95
C THR A 167 11.72 -3.87 13.46
N GLY A 168 12.94 -3.91 13.98
CA GLY A 168 13.95 -2.91 13.66
C GLY A 168 15.29 -3.19 14.29
N ALA A 169 16.13 -2.17 14.33
CA ALA A 169 17.45 -2.22 14.96
C ALA A 169 17.60 -1.06 15.95
N HIS A 170 18.25 -1.36 17.06
CA HIS A 170 18.72 -0.39 18.03
C HIS A 170 20.23 -0.58 18.18
N GLN A 171 21.03 0.37 17.73
CA GLN A 171 22.49 0.23 17.61
C GLN A 171 22.84 -1.03 16.78
N THR A 172 23.49 -2.03 17.37
CA THR A 172 23.89 -3.29 16.72
C THR A 172 22.93 -4.44 17.00
N ARG A 173 21.82 -4.22 17.73
CA ARG A 173 20.89 -5.27 18.13
C ARG A 173 19.58 -5.18 17.35
N ILE A 174 19.08 -6.34 16.92
CA ILE A 174 17.73 -6.45 16.37
C ILE A 174 16.73 -6.36 17.52
N ILE A 175 15.65 -5.63 17.28
CA ILE A 175 14.53 -5.50 18.23
C ILE A 175 13.24 -5.95 17.58
N ALA A 176 12.33 -6.48 18.41
CA ALA A 176 10.95 -6.74 18.05
C ALA A 176 10.07 -6.38 19.25
N LEU A 177 9.18 -5.42 19.05
CA LEU A 177 8.34 -4.87 20.11
C LEU A 177 6.87 -5.01 19.71
N PRO A 178 6.00 -5.60 20.54
CA PRO A 178 4.58 -5.60 20.28
C PRO A 178 4.03 -4.16 20.34
N LEU A 179 3.15 -3.81 19.41
CA LEU A 179 2.58 -2.46 19.34
C LEU A 179 1.71 -2.13 20.56
N THR A 180 1.20 -3.14 21.25
CA THR A 180 0.45 -2.98 22.51
C THR A 180 1.28 -2.34 23.63
N ASP A 181 2.60 -2.47 23.58
CA ASP A 181 3.52 -1.91 24.57
C ASP A 181 3.93 -0.48 24.25
N ILE A 182 3.63 0.01 23.04
CA ILE A 182 4.01 1.34 22.55
C ILE A 182 2.84 2.29 22.72
N ARG A 183 3.01 3.34 23.53
CA ARG A 183 2.00 4.39 23.76
C ARG A 183 2.23 5.65 22.94
N CYS A 184 3.50 5.98 22.70
CA CYS A 184 3.86 7.19 21.96
C CYS A 184 5.08 6.95 21.08
N VAL A 185 5.07 7.58 19.91
CA VAL A 185 6.17 7.54 18.94
C VAL A 185 6.56 8.97 18.61
N THR A 186 7.84 9.29 18.83
CA THR A 186 8.46 10.55 18.40
C THR A 186 9.36 10.30 17.22
N LEU A 187 9.10 10.99 16.11
CA LEU A 187 9.93 10.92 14.90
C LEU A 187 11.15 11.81 15.07
N HIS A 188 12.33 11.28 14.78
CA HIS A 188 13.55 12.08 14.72
C HIS A 188 13.68 12.77 13.36
N PRO A 189 14.40 13.89 13.25
CA PRO A 189 14.79 14.47 11.97
C PRO A 189 15.77 13.56 11.22
N ASP A 190 16.52 12.74 11.95
CA ASP A 190 17.56 11.89 11.40
C ASP A 190 16.98 10.68 10.66
N THR A 191 17.57 10.39 9.52
CA THR A 191 17.30 9.17 8.74
C THR A 191 18.41 8.15 8.95
N PHE A 192 18.12 6.88 8.64
CA PHE A 192 19.10 5.81 8.65
C PHE A 192 19.15 5.13 7.28
N THR A 193 20.31 4.58 6.94
CA THR A 193 20.45 3.73 5.75
C THR A 193 20.13 2.29 6.14
N PRO A 194 19.09 1.69 5.55
CA PRO A 194 18.72 0.31 5.87
C PRO A 194 19.81 -0.68 5.45
N ASP A 195 20.24 -1.53 6.40
CA ASP A 195 21.20 -2.60 6.17
C ASP A 195 20.50 -3.82 5.55
N ALA A 196 21.09 -4.35 4.47
CA ALA A 196 20.56 -5.51 3.76
C ALA A 196 20.59 -6.78 4.63
N THR A 197 21.61 -6.93 5.49
CA THR A 197 21.74 -8.08 6.40
C THR A 197 20.62 -8.08 7.44
N VAL A 198 20.32 -6.91 8.00
CA VAL A 198 19.20 -6.74 8.96
C VAL A 198 17.88 -7.06 8.27
N ARG A 199 17.65 -6.55 7.05
CA ARG A 199 16.43 -6.87 6.27
C ARG A 199 16.28 -8.36 6.01
N ASP A 200 17.36 -9.03 5.65
CA ASP A 200 17.36 -10.48 5.42
C ASP A 200 16.95 -11.23 6.69
N ILE A 201 17.58 -10.92 7.84
CA ILE A 201 17.26 -11.56 9.12
C ILE A 201 15.79 -11.33 9.49
N LEU A 202 15.29 -10.09 9.40
CA LEU A 202 13.91 -9.73 9.73
C LEU A 202 12.86 -10.37 8.81
N SER A 203 13.27 -10.88 7.66
CA SER A 203 12.40 -11.55 6.68
C SER A 203 12.42 -13.08 6.81
N ARG A 204 13.30 -13.65 7.64
CA ARG A 204 13.42 -15.11 7.78
C ARG A 204 12.22 -15.70 8.49
N PRO A 205 11.66 -16.83 8.03
CA PRO A 205 10.53 -17.50 8.67
C PRO A 205 10.76 -17.79 10.15
N ASN A 206 11.97 -18.25 10.51
CA ASN A 206 12.33 -18.55 11.88
C ASN A 206 12.29 -17.31 12.80
N PHE A 207 12.73 -16.15 12.30
CA PHE A 207 12.61 -14.89 13.03
C PHE A 207 11.14 -14.49 13.22
N LEU A 208 10.33 -14.58 12.17
CA LEU A 208 8.92 -14.23 12.22
C LEU A 208 8.15 -15.12 13.18
N GLN A 209 8.44 -16.43 13.20
CA GLN A 209 7.85 -17.37 14.16
C GLN A 209 8.26 -17.10 15.61
N ALA A 210 9.45 -16.56 15.83
CA ALA A 210 9.96 -16.24 17.16
C ALA A 210 9.41 -14.93 17.74
N LEU A 211 8.70 -14.10 16.96
CA LEU A 211 8.22 -12.78 17.41
C LEU A 211 7.48 -12.79 18.76
N PRO A 212 6.54 -13.72 19.04
CA PRO A 212 5.85 -13.75 20.32
C PRO A 212 6.77 -14.00 21.53
N HIS A 213 7.92 -14.63 21.30
CA HIS A 213 8.87 -15.01 22.35
C HIS A 213 10.13 -14.14 22.34
N PHE A 214 10.22 -13.17 21.45
CA PHE A 214 11.44 -12.40 21.21
C PHE A 214 11.90 -11.64 22.45
N ARG A 215 10.97 -11.08 23.21
CA ARG A 215 11.26 -10.39 24.48
C ARG A 215 11.87 -11.35 25.51
N PHE A 216 11.25 -12.49 25.72
CA PHE A 216 11.73 -13.51 26.64
C PHE A 216 13.14 -14.00 26.26
N ILE A 217 13.36 -14.30 24.97
CA ILE A 217 14.68 -14.71 24.45
C ILE A 217 15.71 -13.61 24.73
N GLY A 218 15.36 -12.35 24.47
CA GLY A 218 16.24 -11.20 24.72
C GLY A 218 16.61 -11.05 26.20
N GLU A 219 15.64 -11.20 27.09
CA GLU A 219 15.86 -11.15 28.54
C GLU A 219 16.76 -12.29 29.03
N VAL A 220 16.54 -13.51 28.57
CA VAL A 220 17.37 -14.68 28.92
C VAL A 220 18.81 -14.51 28.43
N LEU A 221 19.00 -14.08 27.14
CA LEU A 221 20.35 -13.87 26.61
C LEU A 221 21.08 -12.71 27.30
N SER A 222 20.40 -11.65 27.70
CA SER A 222 20.98 -10.53 28.43
C SER A 222 21.40 -10.95 29.85
N GLY A 223 20.68 -11.84 30.46
CA GLY A 223 21.03 -12.38 31.79
C GLY A 223 22.22 -13.35 31.75
N LEU A 224 22.55 -13.92 30.59
CA LEU A 224 23.69 -14.83 30.41
C LEU A 224 25.00 -14.11 30.00
N CYS A 225 24.91 -12.85 29.52
CA CYS A 225 26.09 -12.04 29.28
C CYS A 225 26.34 -11.10 30.47
N PRO A 226 27.26 -11.42 31.41
CA PRO A 226 27.65 -10.44 32.42
C PRO A 226 28.24 -9.22 31.78
N GLU A 227 27.84 -8.02 32.23
CA GLU A 227 28.44 -6.76 31.81
C GLU A 227 29.95 -6.82 31.99
N PRO A 228 30.77 -6.33 31.06
CA PRO A 228 32.20 -6.23 31.25
C PRO A 228 32.46 -5.34 32.46
N HIS A 229 33.09 -5.90 33.47
CA HIS A 229 33.56 -5.17 34.64
C HIS A 229 34.31 -3.91 34.19
N GLN A 230 33.78 -2.75 34.53
CA GLN A 230 34.57 -1.52 34.49
C GLN A 230 35.76 -1.72 35.46
N PRO A 231 37.02 -1.52 35.01
CA PRO A 231 38.14 -1.53 35.92
C PRO A 231 37.97 -0.38 36.90
N ALA A 232 37.98 -0.72 38.19
CA ALA A 232 38.01 0.25 39.26
C ALA A 232 39.22 1.16 39.04
N THR A 233 38.97 2.44 38.82
CA THR A 233 39.97 3.48 38.89
C THR A 233 40.41 3.61 40.38
N GLU A 234 41.53 2.96 40.72
CA GLU A 234 42.25 3.29 41.92
C GLU A 234 42.84 4.71 41.76
N GLY A 235 42.38 5.60 42.65
CA GLY A 235 42.97 6.95 42.82
C GLY A 235 43.97 6.96 43.97
#